data_ea1d2609e08c898544443a49869053ec
#
_entry.id   ea1d2609e08c898544443a49869053ec
#
_cell.length_a   1.000
_cell.length_b   1.000
_cell.length_c   1.000
_cell.angle_alpha   90.00
_cell.angle_beta   90.00
_cell.angle_gamma   90.00
#
_symmetry.space_group_name_H-M   'P 1'
#
loop_
_entity.id
_entity.type
_entity.pdbx_description
1 polymer ?
#
loop_
_entity_poly.entity_id
_entity_poly.type
_entity_poly.pdbx_seq_one_letter_code
_entity_poly.pdbx_strand_id
1 'polypeptide(L)'
;MQFDFPDENGRPYKSSGGKMVWNDKLKREIPEGWDDGILIDIANITMGQSPDGSSYNEVGEGMLFYQGSTDFGMRFPSVRQYTTAPSRFAKKGDILMSVRAPVGSINIANNDCCIGRGLSAINSKLGSISHLYYILNDLRIAFDQRNAAGTTFGSITKEDLYSLPII
;
A
#
# COMPACT_ATOMS: atom_id res chain seq x y z
N MET A 1 -17.80 8.10 0.98
CA MET A 1 -17.75 9.18 2.00
C MET A 1 -16.60 10.08 1.62
N GLN A 2 -16.84 11.37 1.41
CA GLN A 2 -15.78 12.31 1.07
C GLN A 2 -15.03 12.64 2.36
N PHE A 3 -13.71 12.40 2.39
CA PHE A 3 -12.88 12.73 3.54
C PHE A 3 -12.80 14.26 3.68
N ASP A 4 -13.12 14.76 4.86
CA ASP A 4 -12.99 16.18 5.19
C ASP A 4 -11.75 16.37 6.05
N PHE A 5 -10.71 16.96 5.47
CA PHE A 5 -9.41 17.12 6.12
C PHE A 5 -9.54 17.91 7.43
N PRO A 6 -8.76 17.59 8.46
CA PRO A 6 -8.78 18.36 9.70
C PRO A 6 -8.11 19.73 9.54
N ASP A 7 -8.69 20.75 10.17
CA ASP A 7 -8.01 22.03 10.39
C ASP A 7 -6.98 21.91 11.54
N GLU A 8 -6.30 22.99 11.86
CA GLU A 8 -5.32 23.10 12.97
C GLU A 8 -5.91 22.73 14.35
N ASN A 9 -7.23 22.78 14.51
CA ASN A 9 -7.96 22.42 15.72
C ASN A 9 -8.58 21.02 15.66
N GLY A 10 -8.30 20.25 14.59
CA GLY A 10 -8.85 18.91 14.35
C GLY A 10 -10.32 18.90 13.91
N ARG A 11 -10.90 20.05 13.50
CA ARG A 11 -12.26 20.12 12.97
C ARG A 11 -12.27 19.81 11.48
N PRO A 12 -13.40 19.32 10.92
CA PRO A 12 -13.53 19.11 9.48
C PRO A 12 -13.29 20.41 8.71
N TYR A 13 -12.23 20.49 7.94
CA TYR A 13 -11.75 21.73 7.31
C TYR A 13 -12.80 22.34 6.34
N LYS A 14 -13.26 21.57 5.36
CA LYS A 14 -14.21 22.01 4.35
C LYS A 14 -15.57 22.37 4.96
N SER A 15 -16.09 21.52 5.85
CA SER A 15 -17.39 21.75 6.50
C SER A 15 -17.38 22.90 7.49
N SER A 16 -16.20 23.31 7.97
CA SER A 16 -16.01 24.49 8.81
C SER A 16 -15.73 25.79 8.01
N GLY A 17 -15.87 25.75 6.70
CA GLY A 17 -15.70 26.90 5.82
C GLY A 17 -14.26 27.11 5.34
N GLY A 18 -13.40 26.13 5.47
CA GLY A 18 -12.04 26.14 4.93
C GLY A 18 -12.03 26.23 3.41
N LYS A 19 -11.15 27.06 2.87
CA LYS A 19 -11.04 27.27 1.44
C LYS A 19 -10.38 26.07 0.74
N MET A 20 -11.04 25.55 -0.29
CA MET A 20 -10.54 24.47 -1.12
C MET A 20 -10.03 25.01 -2.44
N VAL A 21 -8.99 24.40 -2.98
CA VAL A 21 -8.40 24.73 -4.27
C VAL A 21 -8.30 23.45 -5.13
N TRP A 22 -8.51 23.61 -6.44
CA TRP A 22 -8.38 22.49 -7.36
C TRP A 22 -6.91 22.11 -7.55
N ASN A 23 -6.61 20.80 -7.42
CA ASN A 23 -5.30 20.25 -7.75
C ASN A 23 -5.37 19.43 -9.04
N ASP A 24 -4.63 19.87 -10.06
CA ASP A 24 -4.67 19.24 -11.39
C ASP A 24 -4.02 17.85 -11.45
N LYS A 25 -3.05 17.57 -10.60
CA LYS A 25 -2.39 16.26 -10.55
C LYS A 25 -3.26 15.22 -9.88
N LEU A 26 -3.88 15.59 -8.75
CA LEU A 26 -4.77 14.71 -7.98
C LEU A 26 -6.18 14.64 -8.58
N LYS A 27 -6.53 15.56 -9.52
CA LYS A 27 -7.88 15.70 -10.11
C LYS A 27 -8.99 15.80 -9.06
N ARG A 28 -8.70 16.56 -7.99
CA ARG A 28 -9.62 16.81 -6.87
C ARG A 28 -9.34 18.13 -6.20
N GLU A 29 -10.30 18.59 -5.39
CA GLU A 29 -10.08 19.72 -4.49
C GLU A 29 -9.27 19.27 -3.27
N ILE A 30 -8.33 20.12 -2.85
CA ILE A 30 -7.52 19.99 -1.64
C ILE A 30 -7.62 21.26 -0.81
N PRO A 31 -7.34 21.24 0.51
CA PRO A 31 -7.28 22.45 1.33
C PRO A 31 -6.25 23.45 0.77
N GLU A 32 -6.58 24.75 0.84
CA GLU A 32 -5.62 25.79 0.49
C GLU A 32 -4.38 25.73 1.40
N GLY A 33 -3.20 25.77 0.80
CA GLY A 33 -1.92 25.62 1.49
C GLY A 33 -1.44 24.18 1.65
N TRP A 34 -2.21 23.20 1.17
CA TRP A 34 -1.74 21.82 1.05
C TRP A 34 -1.17 21.58 -0.35
N ASP A 35 -0.11 20.76 -0.40
CA ASP A 35 0.57 20.42 -1.65
C ASP A 35 0.34 18.95 -2.00
N ASP A 36 0.48 18.64 -3.29
CA ASP A 36 0.59 17.28 -3.75
C ASP A 36 2.04 16.78 -3.66
N GLY A 37 2.19 15.50 -3.39
CA GLY A 37 3.46 14.80 -3.38
C GLY A 37 3.36 13.46 -4.11
N ILE A 38 4.38 12.65 -3.97
CA ILE A 38 4.39 11.28 -4.46
C ILE A 38 4.67 10.31 -3.30
N LEU A 39 4.22 9.07 -3.46
CA LEU A 39 4.26 8.09 -2.38
C LEU A 39 5.66 7.86 -1.81
N ILE A 40 6.69 7.89 -2.66
CA ILE A 40 8.08 7.69 -2.20
C ILE A 40 8.56 8.81 -1.26
N ASP A 41 7.93 9.98 -1.25
CA ASP A 41 8.32 11.08 -0.36
C ASP A 41 8.00 10.76 1.10
N ILE A 42 6.89 10.07 1.35
CA ILE A 42 6.42 9.73 2.71
C ILE A 42 6.63 8.27 3.11
N ALA A 43 7.03 7.40 2.17
CA ALA A 43 7.14 5.96 2.41
C ALA A 43 8.46 5.36 1.91
N ASN A 44 8.95 4.36 2.65
CA ASN A 44 9.95 3.43 2.17
C ASN A 44 9.24 2.24 1.51
N ILE A 45 9.67 1.87 0.32
CA ILE A 45 9.01 0.84 -0.49
C ILE A 45 10.01 -0.23 -0.88
N THR A 46 9.73 -1.47 -0.52
CA THR A 46 10.52 -2.65 -0.90
C THR A 46 9.69 -3.52 -1.83
N MET A 47 10.10 -3.65 -3.08
CA MET A 47 9.47 -4.59 -4.02
C MET A 47 9.88 -6.02 -3.67
N GLY A 48 8.92 -6.93 -3.61
CA GLY A 48 9.14 -8.32 -3.31
C GLY A 48 9.83 -9.05 -4.46
N GLN A 49 10.51 -10.13 -4.10
CA GLN A 49 11.17 -11.05 -5.02
C GLN A 49 10.95 -12.48 -4.51
N SER A 50 10.40 -13.33 -5.36
CA SER A 50 10.17 -14.73 -4.97
C SER A 50 11.53 -15.45 -4.80
N PRO A 51 11.70 -16.17 -3.69
CA PRO A 51 12.83 -17.08 -3.52
C PRO A 51 12.78 -18.22 -4.54
N ASP A 52 13.82 -19.07 -4.56
CA ASP A 52 13.79 -20.30 -5.33
C ASP A 52 12.66 -21.23 -4.83
N GLY A 53 11.90 -21.80 -5.77
CA GLY A 53 10.75 -22.65 -5.44
C GLY A 53 11.11 -23.91 -4.64
N SER A 54 12.34 -24.39 -4.78
CA SER A 54 12.84 -25.55 -4.02
C SER A 54 12.99 -25.27 -2.52
N SER A 55 13.02 -23.98 -2.12
CA SER A 55 13.11 -23.56 -0.72
C SER A 55 11.76 -23.47 0.00
N TYR A 56 10.63 -23.68 -0.71
CA TYR A 56 9.29 -23.54 -0.13
C TYR A 56 8.89 -24.77 0.66
N ASN A 57 8.21 -24.55 1.78
CA ASN A 57 7.65 -25.60 2.61
C ASN A 57 6.41 -25.15 3.35
N GLU A 58 5.62 -26.11 3.88
CA GLU A 58 4.43 -25.88 4.69
C GLU A 58 4.62 -26.37 6.14
N VAL A 59 5.81 -26.85 6.48
CA VAL A 59 6.12 -27.46 7.79
C VAL A 59 6.72 -26.47 8.79
N GLY A 60 6.86 -25.20 8.41
CA GLY A 60 7.32 -24.15 9.30
C GLY A 60 8.83 -23.91 9.30
N GLU A 61 9.57 -24.49 8.34
CA GLU A 61 11.01 -24.30 8.27
C GLU A 61 11.39 -22.95 7.63
N GLY A 62 12.23 -22.19 8.32
CA GLY A 62 12.71 -20.89 7.85
C GLY A 62 11.77 -19.74 8.16
N MET A 63 11.58 -18.82 7.21
CA MET A 63 10.81 -17.60 7.38
C MET A 63 9.42 -17.71 6.73
N LEU A 64 8.41 -17.08 7.34
CA LEU A 64 7.10 -16.88 6.72
C LEU A 64 7.25 -16.28 5.32
N PHE A 65 6.53 -16.81 4.35
CA PHE A 65 6.57 -16.36 2.97
C PHE A 65 5.19 -16.05 2.43
N TYR A 66 4.99 -14.81 1.97
CA TYR A 66 3.78 -14.36 1.31
C TYR A 66 4.08 -14.03 -0.16
N GLN A 67 3.42 -14.72 -1.07
CA GLN A 67 3.69 -14.59 -2.50
C GLN A 67 2.86 -13.51 -3.18
N GLY A 68 1.63 -13.30 -2.73
CA GLY A 68 0.68 -12.40 -3.36
C GLY A 68 -0.57 -12.16 -2.52
N SER A 69 -1.56 -11.49 -3.10
CA SER A 69 -2.83 -11.18 -2.44
C SER A 69 -3.68 -12.40 -2.10
N THR A 70 -3.36 -13.59 -2.61
CA THR A 70 -4.01 -14.85 -2.23
C THR A 70 -3.76 -15.22 -0.77
N ASP A 71 -2.72 -14.65 -0.17
CA ASP A 71 -2.38 -14.85 1.23
C ASP A 71 -3.07 -13.82 2.14
N PHE A 72 -3.73 -12.80 1.57
CA PHE A 72 -4.35 -11.73 2.32
C PHE A 72 -5.66 -12.15 2.99
N GLY A 73 -5.79 -11.80 4.26
CA GLY A 73 -7.02 -11.86 5.02
C GLY A 73 -7.72 -10.50 5.08
N MET A 74 -8.63 -10.34 6.03
CA MET A 74 -9.36 -9.08 6.21
C MET A 74 -8.43 -7.88 6.51
N ARG A 75 -7.42 -8.10 7.36
CA ARG A 75 -6.44 -7.07 7.77
C ARG A 75 -5.02 -7.59 7.82
N PHE A 76 -4.85 -8.86 8.12
CA PHE A 76 -3.56 -9.53 8.26
C PHE A 76 -3.50 -10.73 7.33
N PRO A 77 -2.32 -11.05 6.79
CA PRO A 77 -2.18 -12.23 5.94
C PRO A 77 -2.29 -13.52 6.75
N SER A 78 -2.77 -14.57 6.08
CA SER A 78 -2.82 -15.93 6.61
C SER A 78 -1.53 -16.67 6.25
N VAL A 79 -0.96 -17.38 7.21
CA VAL A 79 0.24 -18.19 7.00
C VAL A 79 -0.11 -19.42 6.18
N ARG A 80 0.55 -19.60 5.03
CA ARG A 80 0.39 -20.76 4.15
C ARG A 80 1.71 -21.41 3.79
N GLN A 81 2.77 -20.61 3.68
CA GLN A 81 4.06 -21.06 3.21
C GLN A 81 5.21 -20.46 4.01
N TYR A 82 6.34 -21.16 4.00
CA TYR A 82 7.61 -20.74 4.55
C TYR A 82 8.70 -20.90 3.48
N THR A 83 9.84 -20.24 3.67
CA THR A 83 11.03 -20.40 2.83
C THR A 83 12.30 -20.48 3.66
N THR A 84 13.17 -21.40 3.31
CA THR A 84 14.51 -21.54 3.90
C THR A 84 15.54 -20.61 3.25
N ALA A 85 15.19 -19.95 2.13
CA ALA A 85 16.05 -19.04 1.40
C ALA A 85 15.39 -17.67 1.15
N PRO A 86 15.05 -16.89 2.20
CA PRO A 86 14.35 -15.61 2.05
C PRO A 86 15.20 -14.60 1.27
N SER A 87 14.55 -13.84 0.36
CA SER A 87 15.23 -12.91 -0.54
C SER A 87 14.88 -11.44 -0.32
N ARG A 88 13.62 -11.13 -0.03
CA ARG A 88 13.11 -9.79 0.26
C ARG A 88 12.23 -9.80 1.50
N PHE A 89 12.38 -8.79 2.33
CA PHE A 89 11.83 -8.80 3.68
C PHE A 89 10.81 -7.70 3.87
N ALA A 90 9.76 -8.02 4.63
CA ALA A 90 8.88 -7.06 5.28
C ALA A 90 8.96 -7.28 6.78
N LYS A 91 8.87 -6.19 7.54
CA LYS A 91 8.84 -6.23 9.00
C LYS A 91 7.41 -6.23 9.52
N LYS A 92 7.23 -6.76 10.71
CA LYS A 92 5.97 -6.62 11.44
C LYS A 92 5.55 -5.15 11.50
N GLY A 93 4.31 -4.88 11.06
CA GLY A 93 3.75 -3.53 10.98
C GLY A 93 3.85 -2.88 9.60
N ASP A 94 4.68 -3.39 8.68
CA ASP A 94 4.71 -2.90 7.30
C ASP A 94 3.37 -3.18 6.61
N ILE A 95 2.98 -2.30 5.70
CA ILE A 95 1.84 -2.52 4.83
C ILE A 95 2.30 -3.36 3.64
N LEU A 96 1.67 -4.51 3.47
CA LEU A 96 1.84 -5.35 2.29
C LEU A 96 0.82 -4.91 1.24
N MET A 97 1.28 -4.57 0.04
CA MET A 97 0.41 -4.18 -1.07
C MET A 97 0.62 -5.10 -2.26
N SER A 98 -0.46 -5.58 -2.86
CA SER A 98 -0.36 -6.37 -4.09
C SER A 98 0.00 -5.48 -5.28
N VAL A 99 1.04 -5.87 -6.00
CA VAL A 99 1.54 -5.19 -7.20
C VAL A 99 1.19 -5.95 -8.49
N ARG A 100 0.47 -7.04 -8.36
CA ARG A 100 -0.13 -7.83 -9.45
C ARG A 100 -1.62 -7.98 -9.23
N ALA A 101 -2.34 -8.30 -10.29
CA ALA A 101 -3.80 -8.42 -10.26
C ALA A 101 -4.30 -9.37 -9.16
N PRO A 102 -5.26 -8.95 -8.31
CA PRO A 102 -5.83 -7.60 -8.22
C PRO A 102 -4.84 -6.61 -7.58
N VAL A 103 -4.47 -5.56 -8.34
CA VAL A 103 -3.51 -4.54 -7.90
C VAL A 103 -4.14 -3.67 -6.80
N GLY A 104 -3.33 -3.29 -5.80
CA GLY A 104 -3.73 -2.33 -4.77
C GLY A 104 -4.39 -2.95 -3.53
N SER A 105 -4.61 -4.25 -3.49
CA SER A 105 -5.05 -4.90 -2.24
C SER A 105 -4.00 -4.73 -1.16
N ILE A 106 -4.40 -4.42 0.07
CA ILE A 106 -3.50 -4.14 1.18
C ILE A 106 -3.80 -5.03 2.40
N ASN A 107 -2.73 -5.40 3.09
CA ASN A 107 -2.76 -6.05 4.41
C ASN A 107 -1.64 -5.47 5.28
N ILE A 108 -1.62 -5.80 6.56
CA ILE A 108 -0.54 -5.42 7.49
C ILE A 108 0.23 -6.68 7.86
N ALA A 109 1.55 -6.67 7.73
CA ALA A 109 2.39 -7.77 8.18
C ALA A 109 2.27 -7.94 9.70
N ASN A 110 1.78 -9.09 10.16
CA ASN A 110 1.66 -9.41 11.58
C ASN A 110 2.93 -10.03 12.17
N ASN A 111 3.87 -10.41 11.32
CA ASN A 111 5.20 -10.91 11.65
C ASN A 111 6.23 -10.43 10.62
N ASP A 112 7.52 -10.54 10.94
CA ASP A 112 8.57 -10.43 9.95
C ASP A 112 8.41 -11.56 8.94
N CYS A 113 8.52 -11.25 7.64
CA CYS A 113 8.25 -12.20 6.58
C CYS A 113 9.07 -11.91 5.32
N CYS A 114 9.21 -12.93 4.50
CA CYS A 114 9.67 -12.82 3.12
C CYS A 114 8.49 -12.48 2.22
N ILE A 115 8.69 -11.60 1.23
CA ILE A 115 7.66 -11.20 0.26
C ILE A 115 8.07 -11.55 -1.16
N GLY A 116 7.15 -12.20 -1.87
CA GLY A 116 7.31 -12.59 -3.26
C GLY A 116 7.00 -11.47 -4.24
N ARG A 117 7.28 -11.72 -5.51
CA ARG A 117 7.14 -10.76 -6.62
C ARG A 117 5.74 -10.19 -6.85
N GLY A 118 4.72 -10.75 -6.19
CA GLY A 118 3.34 -10.24 -6.22
C GLY A 118 3.06 -9.14 -5.21
N LEU A 119 4.00 -8.85 -4.30
CA LEU A 119 3.85 -7.93 -3.19
C LEU A 119 4.92 -6.84 -3.18
N SER A 120 4.60 -5.73 -2.53
CA SER A 120 5.55 -4.76 -2.00
C SER A 120 5.30 -4.58 -0.50
N ALA A 121 6.36 -4.29 0.25
CA ALA A 121 6.28 -3.85 1.64
C ALA A 121 6.47 -2.34 1.69
N ILE A 122 5.57 -1.65 2.37
CA ILE A 122 5.52 -0.18 2.43
C ILE A 122 5.48 0.23 3.90
N ASN A 123 6.38 1.14 4.27
CA ASN A 123 6.51 1.60 5.64
C ASN A 123 6.67 3.12 5.68
N SER A 124 6.12 3.75 6.71
CA SER A 124 6.06 5.20 6.81
C SER A 124 7.41 5.81 7.19
N LYS A 125 7.87 6.79 6.44
CA LYS A 125 9.00 7.67 6.81
C LYS A 125 8.62 8.64 7.92
N LEU A 126 7.32 8.93 8.07
CA LEU A 126 6.77 9.89 9.03
C LEU A 126 6.37 9.26 10.36
N GLY A 127 6.63 7.95 10.55
CA GLY A 127 6.33 7.22 11.78
C GLY A 127 4.86 6.83 11.96
N SER A 128 3.93 7.28 11.11
CA SER A 128 2.51 6.95 11.21
C SER A 128 2.10 5.92 10.17
N ILE A 129 2.02 4.67 10.60
CA ILE A 129 1.55 3.57 9.73
C ILE A 129 0.04 3.68 9.45
N SER A 130 -0.72 4.19 10.41
CA SER A 130 -2.17 4.38 10.22
C SER A 130 -2.48 5.40 9.15
N HIS A 131 -1.77 6.54 9.12
CA HIS A 131 -1.93 7.55 8.08
C HIS A 131 -1.60 6.96 6.70
N LEU A 132 -0.44 6.31 6.58
CA LEU A 132 -0.03 5.66 5.34
C LEU A 132 -1.05 4.58 4.88
N TYR A 133 -1.61 3.81 5.83
CA TYR A 133 -2.62 2.80 5.52
C TYR A 133 -3.87 3.41 4.86
N TYR A 134 -4.37 4.53 5.36
CA TYR A 134 -5.53 5.19 4.78
C TYR A 134 -5.23 5.81 3.42
N ILE A 135 -4.06 6.40 3.22
CA ILE A 135 -3.61 6.88 1.90
C ILE A 135 -3.61 5.72 0.88
N LEU A 136 -3.01 4.59 1.23
CA LEU A 136 -2.95 3.42 0.34
C LEU A 136 -4.34 2.79 0.12
N ASN A 137 -5.24 2.86 1.10
CA ASN A 137 -6.61 2.40 0.93
C ASN A 137 -7.41 3.28 -0.04
N ASP A 138 -7.20 4.59 -0.03
CA ASP A 138 -7.80 5.49 -1.01
C ASP A 138 -7.26 5.24 -2.43
N LEU A 139 -5.96 5.00 -2.55
CA LEU A 139 -5.35 4.59 -3.83
C LEU A 139 -5.92 3.26 -4.32
N ARG A 140 -6.17 2.28 -3.45
CA ARG A 140 -6.84 1.02 -3.80
C ARG A 140 -8.21 1.25 -4.41
N ILE A 141 -9.02 2.12 -3.81
CA ILE A 141 -10.33 2.48 -4.33
C ILE A 141 -10.23 3.07 -5.74
N ALA A 142 -9.22 3.93 -5.98
CA ALA A 142 -8.97 4.50 -7.30
C ALA A 142 -8.56 3.42 -8.34
N PHE A 143 -7.78 2.42 -7.94
CA PHE A 143 -7.44 1.28 -8.81
C PHE A 143 -8.66 0.42 -9.12
N ASP A 144 -9.49 0.12 -8.13
CA ASP A 144 -10.71 -0.66 -8.30
C ASP A 144 -11.69 0.03 -9.26
N GLN A 145 -11.86 1.35 -9.16
CA GLN A 145 -12.71 2.14 -10.05
C GLN A 145 -12.19 2.12 -11.50
N ARG A 146 -10.88 2.23 -11.72
CA ARG A 146 -10.27 2.15 -13.05
C ARG A 146 -10.41 0.76 -13.65
N ASN A 147 -10.23 -0.28 -12.86
CA ASN A 147 -10.46 -1.67 -13.28
C ASN A 147 -11.90 -1.91 -13.70
N ALA A 148 -12.88 -1.39 -12.97
CA ALA A 148 -14.30 -1.46 -13.29
C ALA A 148 -14.64 -0.72 -14.60
N ALA A 149 -13.90 0.34 -14.94
CA ALA A 149 -14.05 1.08 -16.19
C ALA A 149 -13.35 0.40 -17.39
N GLY A 150 -12.84 -0.82 -17.24
CA GLY A 150 -12.23 -1.62 -18.32
C GLY A 150 -10.73 -1.43 -18.51
N THR A 151 -10.07 -0.62 -17.69
CA THR A 151 -8.60 -0.47 -17.68
C THR A 151 -8.00 -1.43 -16.67
N THR A 152 -7.74 -2.66 -17.07
CA THR A 152 -7.18 -3.67 -16.16
C THR A 152 -5.68 -3.46 -16.01
N PHE A 153 -5.23 -3.11 -14.81
CA PHE A 153 -3.82 -3.14 -14.46
C PHE A 153 -3.41 -4.58 -14.11
N GLY A 154 -2.72 -5.26 -15.01
CA GLY A 154 -2.17 -6.60 -14.75
C GLY A 154 -1.05 -6.60 -13.70
N SER A 155 -0.31 -5.49 -13.64
CA SER A 155 0.74 -5.24 -12.65
C SER A 155 1.07 -3.75 -12.56
N ILE A 156 1.62 -3.33 -11.43
CA ILE A 156 2.20 -1.99 -11.23
C ILE A 156 3.72 -2.14 -11.09
N THR A 157 4.46 -1.30 -11.77
CA THR A 157 5.93 -1.31 -11.69
C THR A 157 6.41 -0.58 -10.44
N LYS A 158 7.69 -0.70 -10.15
CA LYS A 158 8.32 0.04 -9.05
C LYS A 158 8.20 1.55 -9.26
N GLU A 159 8.48 2.01 -10.47
CA GLU A 159 8.43 3.41 -10.87
C GLU A 159 7.00 3.97 -10.75
N ASP A 160 6.00 3.21 -11.21
CA ASP A 160 4.59 3.59 -11.07
C ASP A 160 4.20 3.72 -9.60
N LEU A 161 4.60 2.74 -8.77
CA LEU A 161 4.28 2.75 -7.33
C LEU A 161 4.94 3.93 -6.62
N TYR A 162 6.19 4.25 -6.96
CA TYR A 162 6.93 5.36 -6.37
C TYR A 162 6.30 6.71 -6.69
N SER A 163 5.82 6.88 -7.92
CA SER A 163 5.24 8.12 -8.43
C SER A 163 3.73 8.26 -8.19
N LEU A 164 3.10 7.34 -7.42
CA LEU A 164 1.69 7.48 -7.08
C LEU A 164 1.42 8.82 -6.40
N PRO A 165 0.50 9.63 -6.95
CA PRO A 165 0.23 10.95 -6.39
C PRO A 165 -0.52 10.83 -5.06
N ILE A 166 -0.09 11.62 -4.09
CA ILE A 166 -0.67 11.71 -2.75
C ILE A 166 -0.89 13.17 -2.36
N ILE A 167 -1.59 13.39 -1.27
CA ILE A 167 -1.78 14.70 -0.63
C ILE A 167 -1.13 14.70 0.74
#